data_8a5d1ed4fb4c606e4fa72347699c0c50
#
_entry.id   8a5d1ed4fb4c606e4fa72347699c0c50
#
_cell.length_a   1.000
_cell.length_b   1.000
_cell.length_c   1.000
_cell.angle_alpha   90.00
_cell.angle_beta   90.00
_cell.angle_gamma   90.00
#
_symmetry.space_group_name_H-M   'P 1'
#
loop_
_entity.id
_entity.type
_entity.pdbx_description
1 polymer ?
#
loop_
_entity_poly.entity_id
_entity_poly.type
_entity_poly.pdbx_seq_one_letter_code
_entity_poly.pdbx_strand_id
1 'polypeptide(L)'
;MPDAASDPTLVATLKERVRAAREQMAAAIADGRGDDAWEAALVAISARGRFGVRLGLERSRAILEELGSPERTVRGALIAGTNGKGSVGALISAALSAAKIRHGSTPKPHLVSYRERIRIDGRPLAPLPFAVAVERALDAADRIELRVGPVTEFELLAGVVFDGFHAAGITRAVVEVGLGGRLDAMHAWDGGVAVVTNVGLDHQEYLGETIKEIAGEKAAIIMRGDRAVTGATDRGEALGVIKSVSAAVGAPLTIATHGAIRTLGRDGIEVELPRLGSVNVGLLGRHQGENAAVALATLDAMKSAGLTTVSDEEIRAGFAAARWPGRMELISGAFGAGDQRDLLLDGAHNEDGAAALASAVNDLSSLLRDADGESGGSGVTLVLAAMADKSIAKIFSELAASPLLQSARLICTSVGDDRSSTPEALAAMARAAGLGTTIETAADPHAALNAASRDRGAVIVAGSLYLVGAVRERLLRQGRLPDDGSLDR
;
A
#
# COMPACT_ATOMS: atom_id res chain seq x y z
N MET A 1 28.17 3.12 13.97
CA MET A 1 28.74 3.78 12.78
C MET A 1 28.52 5.27 12.95
N PRO A 2 29.52 6.16 12.74
CA PRO A 2 29.30 7.58 12.79
C PRO A 2 28.29 7.97 11.71
N ASP A 3 27.37 8.83 12.10
CA ASP A 3 26.24 9.31 11.31
C ASP A 3 26.71 9.93 10.00
N ALA A 4 26.53 9.24 8.87
CA ALA A 4 26.87 9.75 7.52
C ALA A 4 26.12 11.07 7.21
N ALA A 5 25.14 11.44 8.00
CA ALA A 5 24.42 12.72 7.93
C ALA A 5 25.24 13.91 8.46
N SER A 6 26.42 13.70 9.04
CA SER A 6 27.26 14.74 9.62
C SER A 6 28.51 15.09 8.79
N ASP A 7 28.75 14.45 7.65
CA ASP A 7 29.86 14.85 6.75
C ASP A 7 29.51 16.15 6.01
N PRO A 8 30.22 17.27 6.29
CA PRO A 8 29.93 18.57 5.69
C PRO A 8 30.01 18.57 4.17
N THR A 9 30.87 17.71 3.60
CA THR A 9 31.11 17.63 2.15
C THR A 9 29.94 16.93 1.46
N LEU A 10 29.45 15.84 2.04
CA LEU A 10 28.26 15.11 1.59
C LEU A 10 27.00 15.99 1.68
N VAL A 11 26.86 16.74 2.78
CA VAL A 11 25.73 17.66 2.99
C VAL A 11 25.76 18.81 1.98
N ALA A 12 26.95 19.38 1.68
CA ALA A 12 27.08 20.44 0.69
C ALA A 12 26.74 19.94 -0.72
N THR A 13 27.29 18.80 -1.13
CA THR A 13 26.99 18.16 -2.42
C THR A 13 25.50 17.86 -2.61
N LEU A 14 24.84 17.39 -1.53
CA LEU A 14 23.40 17.09 -1.58
C LEU A 14 22.56 18.36 -1.69
N LYS A 15 22.91 19.43 -0.95
CA LYS A 15 22.23 20.74 -1.09
C LYS A 15 22.35 21.29 -2.50
N GLU A 16 23.52 21.14 -3.12
CA GLU A 16 23.75 21.58 -4.49
C GLU A 16 22.93 20.78 -5.51
N ARG A 17 22.88 19.46 -5.35
CA ARG A 17 22.03 18.58 -6.18
C ARG A 17 20.53 18.92 -6.04
N VAL A 18 20.04 19.16 -4.83
CA VAL A 18 18.65 19.57 -4.60
C VAL A 18 18.35 20.91 -5.24
N ARG A 19 19.26 21.90 -5.12
CA ARG A 19 19.12 23.20 -5.78
C ARG A 19 19.04 23.04 -7.29
N ALA A 20 19.99 22.31 -7.90
CA ALA A 20 19.99 22.07 -9.34
C ALA A 20 18.72 21.34 -9.81
N ALA A 21 18.25 20.34 -9.06
CA ALA A 21 17.01 19.64 -9.37
C ALA A 21 15.79 20.58 -9.30
N ARG A 22 15.73 21.49 -8.34
CA ARG A 22 14.62 22.47 -8.25
C ARG A 22 14.67 23.48 -9.39
N GLU A 23 15.83 23.97 -9.79
CA GLU A 23 16.00 24.85 -10.96
C GLU A 23 15.56 24.13 -12.26
N GLN A 24 15.93 22.86 -12.42
CA GLN A 24 15.50 22.03 -13.55
C GLN A 24 13.98 21.79 -13.53
N MET A 25 13.41 21.49 -12.37
CA MET A 25 11.98 21.29 -12.18
C MET A 25 11.19 22.53 -12.57
N ALA A 26 11.59 23.71 -12.06
CA ALA A 26 10.92 24.97 -12.37
C ALA A 26 10.99 25.30 -13.87
N ALA A 27 12.14 25.12 -14.52
CA ALA A 27 12.30 25.30 -15.95
C ALA A 27 11.45 24.32 -16.76
N ALA A 28 11.42 23.04 -16.38
CA ALA A 28 10.62 22.02 -17.05
C ALA A 28 9.13 22.26 -16.90
N ILE A 29 8.67 22.72 -15.71
CA ILE A 29 7.27 23.12 -15.47
C ILE A 29 6.90 24.29 -16.38
N ALA A 30 7.73 25.35 -16.47
CA ALA A 30 7.48 26.50 -17.30
C ALA A 30 7.36 26.15 -18.79
N ASP A 31 8.15 25.18 -19.25
CA ASP A 31 8.14 24.68 -20.63
C ASP A 31 7.06 23.60 -20.90
N GLY A 32 6.32 23.15 -19.87
CA GLY A 32 5.32 22.09 -19.97
C GLY A 32 5.90 20.69 -20.19
N ARG A 33 7.21 20.47 -19.90
CA ARG A 33 7.92 19.20 -20.04
C ARG A 33 7.68 18.33 -18.79
N GLY A 34 6.56 17.57 -18.80
CA GLY A 34 6.05 16.85 -17.62
C GLY A 34 7.02 15.80 -17.08
N ASP A 35 7.61 14.98 -17.95
CA ASP A 35 8.50 13.88 -17.52
C ASP A 35 9.82 14.44 -16.95
N ASP A 36 10.43 15.45 -17.57
CA ASP A 36 11.62 16.12 -17.03
C ASP A 36 11.34 16.79 -15.68
N ALA A 37 10.17 17.43 -15.54
CA ALA A 37 9.76 18.05 -14.29
C ALA A 37 9.57 16.99 -13.19
N TRP A 38 9.01 15.84 -13.52
CA TRP A 38 8.81 14.71 -12.63
C TRP A 38 10.16 14.12 -12.16
N GLU A 39 11.09 13.85 -13.07
CA GLU A 39 12.42 13.33 -12.71
C GLU A 39 13.14 14.25 -11.73
N ALA A 40 13.12 15.55 -11.99
CA ALA A 40 13.69 16.55 -11.10
C ALA A 40 12.97 16.61 -9.74
N ALA A 41 11.63 16.51 -9.73
CA ALA A 41 10.83 16.46 -8.50
C ALA A 41 11.20 15.24 -7.65
N LEU A 42 11.39 14.06 -8.25
CA LEU A 42 11.77 12.85 -7.55
C LEU A 42 13.13 12.98 -6.84
N VAL A 43 14.11 13.61 -7.49
CA VAL A 43 15.41 13.92 -6.87
C VAL A 43 15.25 14.83 -5.65
N ALA A 44 14.41 15.87 -5.77
CA ALA A 44 14.19 16.82 -4.68
C ALA A 44 13.44 16.21 -3.48
N ILE A 45 12.46 15.33 -3.72
CA ILE A 45 11.73 14.58 -2.68
C ILE A 45 12.68 13.61 -1.97
N SER A 46 13.41 12.78 -2.74
CA SER A 46 14.27 11.72 -2.19
C SER A 46 15.36 12.27 -1.28
N ALA A 47 15.83 13.47 -1.55
CA ALA A 47 16.78 14.16 -0.70
C ALA A 47 16.26 14.46 0.71
N ARG A 48 14.93 14.51 0.90
CA ARG A 48 14.29 14.71 2.20
C ARG A 48 14.21 13.40 3.03
N GLY A 49 14.35 12.23 2.41
CA GLY A 49 14.39 10.93 3.10
C GLY A 49 15.52 10.82 4.14
N ARG A 50 16.61 11.57 4.00
CA ARG A 50 17.73 11.66 4.96
C ARG A 50 17.33 12.11 6.37
N PHE A 51 16.20 12.82 6.51
CA PHE A 51 15.73 13.26 7.83
C PHE A 51 15.07 12.14 8.64
N GLY A 52 15.00 10.93 8.07
CA GLY A 52 14.46 9.74 8.74
C GLY A 52 12.99 9.86 9.09
N VAL A 53 12.54 8.99 10.00
CA VAL A 53 11.19 9.02 10.56
C VAL A 53 11.16 9.99 11.73
N ARG A 54 10.39 11.05 11.61
CA ARG A 54 10.12 12.02 12.69
C ARG A 54 8.62 12.08 12.91
N LEU A 55 8.16 11.52 14.01
CA LEU A 55 6.74 11.53 14.38
C LEU A 55 6.32 12.90 14.89
N GLY A 56 5.16 13.38 14.43
CA GLY A 56 4.59 14.67 14.84
C GLY A 56 3.75 15.30 13.74
N LEU A 57 2.72 16.07 14.13
CA LEU A 57 1.80 16.71 13.19
C LEU A 57 2.15 18.18 12.91
N GLU A 58 3.04 18.78 13.70
CA GLU A 58 3.32 20.21 13.65
C GLU A 58 3.82 20.65 12.26
N ARG A 59 4.80 19.95 11.70
CA ARG A 59 5.38 20.29 10.40
C ARG A 59 4.40 20.04 9.26
N SER A 60 3.62 18.94 9.30
CA SER A 60 2.58 18.67 8.30
C SER A 60 1.49 19.75 8.32
N ARG A 61 1.05 20.17 9.52
CA ARG A 61 0.06 21.25 9.66
C ARG A 61 0.62 22.58 9.17
N ALA A 62 1.88 22.88 9.48
CA ALA A 62 2.54 24.10 9.04
C ALA A 62 2.70 24.17 7.51
N ILE A 63 3.01 23.04 6.83
CA ILE A 63 3.02 22.98 5.36
C ILE A 63 1.64 23.25 4.79
N LEU A 64 0.60 22.58 5.30
CA LEU A 64 -0.76 22.77 4.83
C LEU A 64 -1.24 24.20 5.03
N GLU A 65 -0.96 24.82 6.18
CA GLU A 65 -1.25 26.22 6.46
C GLU A 65 -0.57 27.15 5.44
N GLU A 66 0.73 26.93 5.18
CA GLU A 66 1.52 27.74 4.23
C GLU A 66 1.04 27.59 2.79
N LEU A 67 0.47 26.41 2.42
CA LEU A 67 -0.20 26.17 1.13
C LEU A 67 -1.62 26.75 1.04
N GLY A 68 -2.12 27.40 2.08
CA GLY A 68 -3.47 27.97 2.13
C GLY A 68 -4.55 26.98 2.57
N SER A 69 -4.18 25.95 3.28
CA SER A 69 -5.07 24.90 3.85
C SER A 69 -5.90 24.15 2.79
N PRO A 70 -5.26 23.61 1.72
CA PRO A 70 -5.98 22.90 0.65
C PRO A 70 -6.75 21.66 1.16
N GLU A 71 -6.31 21.05 2.25
CA GLU A 71 -6.96 19.91 2.90
C GLU A 71 -8.39 20.19 3.35
N ARG A 72 -8.74 21.45 3.65
CA ARG A 72 -10.08 21.84 4.10
C ARG A 72 -11.14 21.73 3.01
N THR A 73 -10.74 21.70 1.74
CA THR A 73 -11.64 21.51 0.60
C THR A 73 -11.97 20.05 0.35
N VAL A 74 -11.27 19.12 1.00
CA VAL A 74 -11.36 17.68 0.80
C VAL A 74 -11.98 17.02 2.03
N ARG A 75 -12.98 16.16 1.83
CA ARG A 75 -13.60 15.33 2.89
C ARG A 75 -13.53 13.86 2.48
N GLY A 76 -13.64 12.93 3.42
CA GLY A 76 -13.62 11.50 3.09
C GLY A 76 -13.21 10.62 4.24
N ALA A 77 -12.49 9.52 3.94
CA ALA A 77 -12.09 8.52 4.92
C ALA A 77 -10.57 8.51 5.12
N LEU A 78 -10.12 8.59 6.40
CA LEU A 78 -8.75 8.34 6.82
C LEU A 78 -8.67 6.89 7.32
N ILE A 79 -7.78 6.09 6.72
CA ILE A 79 -7.68 4.65 6.96
C ILE A 79 -6.36 4.30 7.65
N ALA A 80 -6.44 3.85 8.89
CA ALA A 80 -5.35 3.22 9.64
C ALA A 80 -5.59 1.70 9.75
N GLY A 81 -4.57 0.98 10.17
CA GLY A 81 -4.60 -0.48 10.39
C GLY A 81 -3.23 -1.10 10.19
N THR A 82 -3.06 -2.35 10.57
CA THR A 82 -1.84 -3.10 10.27
C THR A 82 -1.90 -3.59 8.83
N ASN A 83 -2.90 -4.39 8.49
CA ASN A 83 -3.13 -4.94 7.15
C ASN A 83 -4.48 -4.44 6.59
N GLY A 84 -4.73 -4.66 5.29
CA GLY A 84 -6.02 -4.38 4.66
C GLY A 84 -6.27 -2.93 4.23
N LYS A 85 -5.49 -1.95 4.70
CA LYS A 85 -5.69 -0.52 4.38
C LYS A 85 -5.86 -0.25 2.89
N GLY A 86 -4.90 -0.68 2.08
CA GLY A 86 -4.93 -0.50 0.63
C GLY A 86 -6.08 -1.24 -0.05
N SER A 87 -6.42 -2.48 0.39
CA SER A 87 -7.56 -3.23 -0.15
C SER A 87 -8.90 -2.56 0.17
N VAL A 88 -9.08 -2.08 1.42
CA VAL A 88 -10.26 -1.29 1.82
C VAL A 88 -10.35 -0.02 0.98
N GLY A 89 -9.24 0.71 0.84
CA GLY A 89 -9.17 1.91 0.00
C GLY A 89 -9.51 1.62 -1.46
N ALA A 90 -9.02 0.51 -2.02
CA ALA A 90 -9.30 0.09 -3.39
C ALA A 90 -10.79 -0.23 -3.60
N LEU A 91 -11.42 -0.95 -2.66
CA LEU A 91 -12.84 -1.28 -2.71
C LEU A 91 -13.72 -0.03 -2.63
N ILE A 92 -13.42 0.90 -1.72
CA ILE A 92 -14.11 2.19 -1.63
C ILE A 92 -13.96 2.97 -2.93
N SER A 93 -12.73 3.10 -3.44
CA SER A 93 -12.44 3.81 -4.70
C SER A 93 -13.16 3.17 -5.88
N ALA A 94 -13.24 1.84 -5.95
CA ALA A 94 -13.97 1.13 -6.99
C ALA A 94 -15.48 1.40 -6.95
N ALA A 95 -16.08 1.47 -5.76
CA ALA A 95 -17.48 1.83 -5.60
C ALA A 95 -17.76 3.30 -6.00
N LEU A 96 -16.87 4.24 -5.61
CA LEU A 96 -16.95 5.64 -6.03
C LEU A 96 -16.82 5.78 -7.56
N SER A 97 -15.91 5.01 -8.17
CA SER A 97 -15.75 4.97 -9.63
C SER A 97 -16.98 4.41 -10.34
N ALA A 98 -17.60 3.34 -9.82
CA ALA A 98 -18.84 2.79 -10.35
C ALA A 98 -19.98 3.81 -10.32
N ALA A 99 -20.05 4.60 -9.25
CA ALA A 99 -20.97 5.73 -9.10
C ALA A 99 -20.58 6.98 -9.90
N LYS A 100 -19.46 6.97 -10.62
CA LYS A 100 -18.91 8.13 -11.36
C LYS A 100 -18.65 9.36 -10.46
N ILE A 101 -18.37 9.12 -9.18
CA ILE A 101 -18.01 10.16 -8.21
C ILE A 101 -16.51 10.40 -8.30
N ARG A 102 -16.10 11.62 -8.68
CA ARG A 102 -14.69 12.02 -8.69
C ARG A 102 -14.11 11.94 -7.29
N HIS A 103 -12.95 11.29 -7.18
CA HIS A 103 -12.29 11.07 -5.90
C HIS A 103 -10.77 11.00 -6.02
N GLY A 104 -10.10 11.36 -4.93
CA GLY A 104 -8.67 11.13 -4.73
C GLY A 104 -8.42 9.92 -3.86
N SER A 105 -7.26 9.28 -4.02
CA SER A 105 -6.77 8.28 -3.08
C SER A 105 -5.26 8.35 -2.91
N THR A 106 -4.79 7.96 -1.71
CA THR A 106 -3.36 7.97 -1.38
C THR A 106 -2.93 6.62 -0.86
N PRO A 107 -2.68 5.65 -1.73
CA PRO A 107 -2.16 4.35 -1.31
C PRO A 107 -0.70 4.44 -0.84
N LYS A 108 -0.31 3.55 0.10
CA LYS A 108 1.05 3.45 0.61
C LYS A 108 1.45 1.99 0.87
N PRO A 109 2.72 1.65 0.56
CA PRO A 109 3.63 2.40 -0.31
C PRO A 109 3.19 2.34 -1.79
N HIS A 110 3.89 3.06 -2.67
CA HIS A 110 3.77 2.84 -4.11
C HIS A 110 4.44 1.52 -4.51
N LEU A 111 4.09 0.98 -5.67
CA LEU A 111 4.70 -0.23 -6.22
C LEU A 111 5.77 0.09 -7.27
N VAL A 112 5.43 0.89 -8.27
CA VAL A 112 6.30 1.20 -9.42
C VAL A 112 6.72 2.67 -9.38
N SER A 113 5.76 3.59 -9.41
CA SER A 113 6.04 5.02 -9.42
C SER A 113 5.60 5.70 -8.13
N TYR A 114 6.43 6.64 -7.65
CA TYR A 114 6.08 7.48 -6.51
C TYR A 114 4.78 8.28 -6.75
N ARG A 115 4.40 8.56 -8.01
CA ARG A 115 3.15 9.23 -8.40
C ARG A 115 1.89 8.45 -8.00
N GLU A 116 1.99 7.13 -7.78
CA GLU A 116 0.90 6.30 -7.27
C GLU A 116 0.39 6.77 -5.89
N ARG A 117 1.23 7.50 -5.14
CA ARG A 117 0.85 8.06 -3.83
C ARG A 117 -0.23 9.14 -3.94
N ILE A 118 -0.53 9.62 -5.15
CA ILE A 118 -1.67 10.48 -5.45
C ILE A 118 -2.40 9.90 -6.65
N ARG A 119 -3.60 9.39 -6.44
CA ARG A 119 -4.45 8.89 -7.51
C ARG A 119 -5.70 9.74 -7.63
N ILE A 120 -6.08 10.04 -8.86
CA ILE A 120 -7.33 10.71 -9.21
C ILE A 120 -8.15 9.72 -10.04
N ASP A 121 -9.36 9.41 -9.56
CA ASP A 121 -10.26 8.46 -10.22
C ASP A 121 -9.58 7.11 -10.54
N GLY A 122 -8.72 6.64 -9.59
CA GLY A 122 -8.00 5.37 -9.66
C GLY A 122 -6.68 5.40 -10.46
N ARG A 123 -6.32 6.50 -11.12
CA ARG A 123 -5.07 6.64 -11.89
C ARG A 123 -4.05 7.51 -11.17
N PRO A 124 -2.76 7.18 -11.22
CA PRO A 124 -1.70 8.04 -10.71
C PRO A 124 -1.77 9.46 -11.31
N LEU A 125 -1.49 10.47 -10.48
CA LEU A 125 -1.43 11.85 -10.94
C LEU A 125 -0.39 11.98 -12.06
N ALA A 126 -0.72 12.72 -13.12
CA ALA A 126 0.18 12.91 -14.25
C ALA A 126 1.48 13.60 -13.83
N PRO A 127 2.61 13.39 -14.56
CA PRO A 127 3.93 13.91 -14.20
C PRO A 127 3.96 15.40 -13.91
N LEU A 128 3.45 16.24 -14.83
CA LEU A 128 3.50 17.70 -14.68
C LEU A 128 2.69 18.22 -13.48
N PRO A 129 1.39 17.87 -13.27
CA PRO A 129 0.66 18.24 -12.07
C PRO A 129 1.32 17.77 -10.77
N PHE A 130 1.94 16.57 -10.78
CA PHE A 130 2.65 16.07 -9.60
C PHE A 130 3.87 16.94 -9.29
N ALA A 131 4.69 17.27 -10.29
CA ALA A 131 5.86 18.12 -10.12
C ALA A 131 5.50 19.54 -9.63
N VAL A 132 4.41 20.12 -10.14
CA VAL A 132 3.87 21.42 -9.66
C VAL A 132 3.50 21.36 -8.19
N ALA A 133 2.81 20.31 -7.75
CA ALA A 133 2.45 20.15 -6.35
C ALA A 133 3.71 19.96 -5.46
N VAL A 134 4.73 19.27 -5.95
CA VAL A 134 6.03 19.11 -5.26
C VAL A 134 6.74 20.44 -5.13
N GLU A 135 6.83 21.23 -6.19
CA GLU A 135 7.48 22.55 -6.17
C GLU A 135 6.84 23.45 -5.11
N ARG A 136 5.51 23.55 -5.11
CA ARG A 136 4.77 24.35 -4.14
C ARG A 136 4.96 23.87 -2.72
N ALA A 137 4.95 22.57 -2.49
CA ALA A 137 5.18 21.99 -1.16
C ALA A 137 6.63 22.20 -0.69
N LEU A 138 7.62 22.14 -1.57
CA LEU A 138 9.02 22.46 -1.25
C LEU A 138 9.19 23.93 -0.89
N ASP A 139 8.56 24.84 -1.61
CA ASP A 139 8.57 26.27 -1.30
C ASP A 139 7.93 26.56 0.07
N ALA A 140 6.80 25.90 0.37
CA ALA A 140 6.16 26.00 1.67
C ALA A 140 7.06 25.44 2.77
N ALA A 141 7.72 24.28 2.55
CA ALA A 141 8.63 23.68 3.50
C ALA A 141 9.83 24.58 3.83
N ASP A 142 10.40 25.26 2.83
CA ASP A 142 11.51 26.20 3.04
C ASP A 142 11.08 27.44 3.85
N ARG A 143 9.88 27.97 3.62
CA ARG A 143 9.35 29.12 4.38
C ARG A 143 9.11 28.83 5.86
N ILE A 144 8.74 27.58 6.17
CA ILE A 144 8.46 27.20 7.56
C ILE A 144 9.67 26.62 8.32
N GLU A 145 10.77 26.29 7.62
CA GLU A 145 11.91 25.56 8.20
C GLU A 145 12.51 26.23 9.45
N LEU A 146 12.61 27.54 9.47
CA LEU A 146 13.11 28.29 10.64
C LEU A 146 12.17 28.20 11.85
N ARG A 147 10.87 27.97 11.63
CA ARG A 147 9.85 27.92 12.68
C ARG A 147 9.68 26.52 13.27
N VAL A 148 9.66 25.47 12.41
CA VAL A 148 9.31 24.10 12.82
C VAL A 148 10.42 23.08 12.56
N GLY A 149 11.56 23.51 12.02
CA GLY A 149 12.67 22.66 11.63
C GLY A 149 12.47 22.00 10.28
N PRO A 150 13.46 21.18 9.84
CA PRO A 150 13.44 20.57 8.51
C PRO A 150 12.31 19.55 8.38
N VAL A 151 11.62 19.63 7.25
CA VAL A 151 10.48 18.78 6.87
C VAL A 151 10.99 17.46 6.28
N THR A 152 10.46 16.35 6.77
CA THR A 152 10.74 15.00 6.24
C THR A 152 10.01 14.74 4.92
N GLU A 153 10.39 13.68 4.20
CA GLU A 153 9.71 13.25 2.98
C GLU A 153 8.21 12.99 3.20
N PHE A 154 7.87 12.33 4.31
CA PHE A 154 6.47 11.99 4.61
C PHE A 154 5.61 13.22 4.94
N GLU A 155 6.17 14.19 5.62
CA GLU A 155 5.50 15.45 5.93
C GLU A 155 5.32 16.32 4.70
N LEU A 156 6.34 16.35 3.82
CA LEU A 156 6.25 17.00 2.52
C LEU A 156 5.13 16.39 1.68
N LEU A 157 5.05 15.04 1.68
CA LEU A 157 4.03 14.30 0.93
C LEU A 157 2.61 14.68 1.33
N ALA A 158 2.34 15.01 2.60
CA ALA A 158 1.02 15.50 3.00
C ALA A 158 0.65 16.79 2.26
N GLY A 159 1.59 17.75 2.15
CA GLY A 159 1.41 18.97 1.35
C GLY A 159 1.15 18.66 -0.12
N VAL A 160 2.00 17.82 -0.71
CA VAL A 160 1.89 17.43 -2.15
C VAL A 160 0.55 16.77 -2.45
N VAL A 161 0.07 15.87 -1.57
CA VAL A 161 -1.21 15.17 -1.73
C VAL A 161 -2.38 16.14 -1.73
N PHE A 162 -2.50 16.98 -0.70
CA PHE A 162 -3.67 17.85 -0.57
C PHE A 162 -3.64 19.02 -1.55
N ASP A 163 -2.46 19.55 -1.88
CA ASP A 163 -2.32 20.55 -2.95
C ASP A 163 -2.68 19.95 -4.31
N GLY A 164 -2.24 18.72 -4.60
CA GLY A 164 -2.58 18.00 -5.82
C GLY A 164 -4.08 17.70 -5.93
N PHE A 165 -4.73 17.28 -4.83
CA PHE A 165 -6.18 17.08 -4.79
C PHE A 165 -6.94 18.38 -5.02
N HIS A 166 -6.54 19.45 -4.36
CA HIS A 166 -7.16 20.78 -4.53
C HIS A 166 -7.03 21.28 -5.96
N ALA A 167 -5.83 21.23 -6.53
CA ALA A 167 -5.58 21.64 -7.92
C ALA A 167 -6.38 20.81 -8.94
N ALA A 168 -6.60 19.52 -8.66
CA ALA A 168 -7.45 18.65 -9.48
C ALA A 168 -8.95 18.81 -9.23
N GLY A 169 -9.38 19.71 -8.32
CA GLY A 169 -10.79 19.90 -7.96
C GLY A 169 -11.41 18.72 -7.24
N ILE A 170 -10.63 17.95 -6.51
CA ILE A 170 -11.09 16.80 -5.72
C ILE A 170 -11.69 17.28 -4.40
N THR A 171 -12.91 16.85 -4.12
CA THR A 171 -13.62 17.13 -2.87
C THR A 171 -13.89 15.89 -2.02
N ARG A 172 -13.57 14.70 -2.52
CA ARG A 172 -13.74 13.41 -1.84
C ARG A 172 -12.45 12.63 -1.93
N ALA A 173 -11.96 12.11 -0.80
CA ALA A 173 -10.73 11.34 -0.79
C ALA A 173 -10.78 10.12 0.14
N VAL A 174 -9.97 9.12 -0.20
CA VAL A 174 -9.66 7.94 0.60
C VAL A 174 -8.17 7.99 0.90
N VAL A 175 -7.81 8.30 2.13
CA VAL A 175 -6.43 8.61 2.54
C VAL A 175 -5.91 7.50 3.44
N GLU A 176 -4.80 6.88 3.05
CA GLU A 176 -4.15 5.84 3.83
C GLU A 176 -3.08 6.43 4.75
N VAL A 177 -3.10 6.04 6.04
CA VAL A 177 -2.04 6.31 7.01
C VAL A 177 -0.79 5.51 6.64
N GLY A 178 0.39 6.13 6.69
CA GLY A 178 1.66 5.45 6.43
C GLY A 178 2.12 4.58 7.60
N LEU A 179 2.19 5.15 8.80
CA LEU A 179 2.68 4.49 10.00
C LEU A 179 1.85 4.87 11.23
N GLY A 180 1.33 3.88 11.94
CA GLY A 180 0.58 4.10 13.18
C GLY A 180 -0.78 4.76 12.94
N GLY A 181 -0.90 6.02 13.25
CA GLY A 181 -2.08 6.85 13.10
C GLY A 181 -1.92 8.19 13.80
N ARG A 182 -1.74 8.19 15.12
CA ARG A 182 -1.72 9.37 15.98
C ARG A 182 -0.81 10.50 15.49
N LEU A 183 0.39 10.16 15.05
CA LEU A 183 1.44 11.10 14.64
C LEU A 183 1.81 10.95 13.15
N ASP A 184 1.00 10.25 12.37
CA ASP A 184 1.21 10.14 10.92
C ASP A 184 0.92 11.48 10.22
N ALA A 185 1.72 11.82 9.23
CA ALA A 185 1.60 13.09 8.51
C ALA A 185 0.21 13.32 7.87
N MET A 186 -0.48 12.25 7.43
CA MET A 186 -1.82 12.34 6.86
C MET A 186 -2.89 12.64 7.90
N HIS A 187 -2.63 12.38 9.18
CA HIS A 187 -3.54 12.74 10.28
C HIS A 187 -3.51 14.25 10.58
N ALA A 188 -2.73 15.05 9.87
CA ALA A 188 -2.91 16.50 9.85
C ALA A 188 -4.27 16.90 9.21
N TRP A 189 -4.94 15.98 8.51
CA TRP A 189 -6.25 16.12 7.90
C TRP A 189 -7.30 15.28 8.62
N ASP A 190 -8.49 15.87 8.76
CA ASP A 190 -9.70 15.22 9.22
C ASP A 190 -10.74 15.19 8.09
N GLY A 191 -10.99 13.98 7.58
CA GLY A 191 -11.95 13.76 6.51
C GLY A 191 -13.40 13.62 6.97
N GLY A 192 -13.63 13.39 8.27
CA GLY A 192 -14.95 13.16 8.89
C GLY A 192 -15.34 11.68 8.99
N VAL A 193 -14.53 10.77 8.44
CA VAL A 193 -14.67 9.32 8.65
C VAL A 193 -13.32 8.72 8.98
N ALA A 194 -13.20 8.07 10.14
CA ALA A 194 -12.00 7.41 10.61
C ALA A 194 -12.15 5.89 10.58
N VAL A 195 -11.20 5.18 9.99
CA VAL A 195 -11.27 3.73 9.77
C VAL A 195 -10.06 3.04 10.38
N VAL A 196 -10.28 2.02 11.20
CA VAL A 196 -9.23 1.09 11.66
C VAL A 196 -9.54 -0.29 11.12
N THR A 197 -8.78 -0.75 10.12
CA THR A 197 -9.05 -2.01 9.41
C THR A 197 -8.86 -3.21 10.33
N ASN A 198 -7.67 -3.39 10.85
CA ASN A 198 -7.32 -4.40 11.85
C ASN A 198 -6.12 -3.93 12.69
N VAL A 199 -5.77 -4.72 13.71
CA VAL A 199 -4.60 -4.46 14.55
C VAL A 199 -3.81 -5.76 14.72
N GLY A 200 -2.56 -5.76 14.29
CA GLY A 200 -1.58 -6.84 14.45
C GLY A 200 -0.24 -6.30 14.92
N LEU A 201 0.69 -7.19 15.25
CA LEU A 201 2.05 -6.83 15.61
C LEU A 201 2.84 -6.47 14.35
N ASP A 202 3.15 -5.20 14.19
CA ASP A 202 4.01 -4.67 13.14
C ASP A 202 4.60 -3.33 13.60
N HIS A 203 5.78 -2.96 13.12
CA HIS A 203 6.45 -1.72 13.46
C HIS A 203 6.57 -1.46 14.97
N GLN A 204 6.86 -2.52 15.76
CA GLN A 204 6.88 -2.49 17.22
C GLN A 204 7.88 -1.45 17.78
N GLU A 205 8.97 -1.18 17.09
CA GLU A 205 9.96 -0.17 17.45
C GLU A 205 9.39 1.27 17.50
N TYR A 206 8.28 1.54 16.77
CA TYR A 206 7.64 2.87 16.70
C TYR A 206 6.29 2.93 17.41
N LEU A 207 5.53 1.81 17.38
CA LEU A 207 4.12 1.81 17.79
C LEU A 207 3.87 1.15 19.15
N GLY A 208 4.89 0.50 19.73
CA GLY A 208 4.80 -0.24 20.98
C GLY A 208 4.83 -1.76 20.77
N GLU A 209 5.05 -2.48 21.88
CA GLU A 209 5.29 -3.92 21.88
C GLU A 209 4.01 -4.76 21.98
N THR A 210 2.88 -4.13 22.34
CA THR A 210 1.61 -4.80 22.63
C THR A 210 0.52 -4.40 21.65
N ILE A 211 -0.46 -5.31 21.44
CA ILE A 211 -1.67 -5.02 20.65
C ILE A 211 -2.41 -3.80 21.18
N LYS A 212 -2.42 -3.60 22.51
CA LYS A 212 -3.07 -2.45 23.14
C LYS A 212 -2.43 -1.11 22.76
N GLU A 213 -1.10 -1.04 22.79
CA GLU A 213 -0.34 0.16 22.40
C GLU A 213 -0.55 0.46 20.92
N ILE A 214 -0.36 -0.54 20.05
CA ILE A 214 -0.56 -0.40 18.61
C ILE A 214 -2.01 0.02 18.28
N ALA A 215 -3.00 -0.56 18.98
CA ALA A 215 -4.39 -0.15 18.83
C ALA A 215 -4.62 1.31 19.25
N GLY A 216 -3.98 1.76 20.31
CA GLY A 216 -4.03 3.17 20.75
C GLY A 216 -3.48 4.15 19.72
N GLU A 217 -2.33 3.81 19.11
CA GLU A 217 -1.72 4.62 18.04
C GLU A 217 -2.63 4.71 16.79
N LYS A 218 -3.29 3.59 16.43
CA LYS A 218 -4.18 3.56 15.26
C LYS A 218 -5.52 4.22 15.55
N ALA A 219 -6.13 3.97 16.70
CA ALA A 219 -7.41 4.53 17.08
C ALA A 219 -7.38 6.04 17.28
N ALA A 220 -6.20 6.63 17.54
CA ALA A 220 -6.04 8.07 17.75
C ALA A 220 -6.36 8.93 16.51
N ILE A 221 -6.59 8.33 15.34
CA ILE A 221 -7.13 9.05 14.17
C ILE A 221 -8.62 9.38 14.31
N ILE A 222 -9.31 8.78 15.28
CA ILE A 222 -10.73 9.01 15.52
C ILE A 222 -10.87 10.34 16.30
N MET A 223 -11.47 11.33 15.67
CA MET A 223 -11.63 12.66 16.25
C MET A 223 -13.10 12.97 16.57
N ARG A 224 -13.31 14.05 17.30
CA ARG A 224 -14.66 14.53 17.63
C ARG A 224 -15.39 14.93 16.34
N GLY A 225 -16.58 14.38 16.15
CA GLY A 225 -17.41 14.64 14.96
C GLY A 225 -17.26 13.61 13.84
N ASP A 226 -16.27 12.73 13.95
CA ASP A 226 -16.11 11.62 13.01
C ASP A 226 -17.20 10.58 13.15
N ARG A 227 -17.34 9.82 12.07
CA ARG A 227 -17.93 8.48 12.09
C ARG A 227 -16.80 7.46 12.05
N ALA A 228 -16.66 6.68 13.11
CA ALA A 228 -15.62 5.68 13.23
C ALA A 228 -16.09 4.32 12.70
N VAL A 229 -15.19 3.60 12.02
CA VAL A 229 -15.40 2.24 11.53
C VAL A 229 -14.24 1.36 11.94
N THR A 230 -14.50 0.12 12.35
CA THR A 230 -13.44 -0.84 12.61
C THR A 230 -13.79 -2.25 12.15
N GLY A 231 -12.78 -2.97 11.64
CA GLY A 231 -12.79 -4.41 11.37
C GLY A 231 -11.98 -5.21 12.38
N ALA A 232 -11.39 -4.58 13.42
CA ALA A 232 -10.54 -5.24 14.41
C ALA A 232 -11.38 -6.08 15.42
N THR A 233 -12.04 -7.11 14.92
CA THR A 233 -12.93 -7.97 15.71
C THR A 233 -12.27 -9.25 16.22
N ASP A 234 -11.20 -9.68 15.58
CA ASP A 234 -10.43 -10.90 15.89
C ASP A 234 -9.62 -10.80 17.18
N ARG A 235 -9.29 -9.59 17.61
CA ARG A 235 -8.51 -9.29 18.82
C ARG A 235 -9.32 -8.40 19.77
N GLY A 236 -9.98 -9.04 20.75
CA GLY A 236 -10.85 -8.35 21.71
C GLY A 236 -10.20 -7.19 22.45
N GLU A 237 -8.86 -7.25 22.70
CA GLU A 237 -8.10 -6.19 23.33
C GLU A 237 -8.03 -4.93 22.43
N ALA A 238 -7.74 -5.10 21.13
CA ALA A 238 -7.72 -4.01 20.17
C ALA A 238 -9.09 -3.34 20.03
N LEU A 239 -10.16 -4.15 19.91
CA LEU A 239 -11.53 -3.65 19.85
C LEU A 239 -11.91 -2.86 21.10
N GLY A 240 -11.47 -3.32 22.29
CA GLY A 240 -11.69 -2.61 23.57
C GLY A 240 -11.06 -1.21 23.56
N VAL A 241 -9.84 -1.07 23.07
CA VAL A 241 -9.15 0.23 22.95
C VAL A 241 -9.89 1.14 21.96
N ILE A 242 -10.25 0.64 20.78
CA ILE A 242 -10.94 1.44 19.75
C ILE A 242 -12.31 1.93 20.26
N LYS A 243 -13.08 1.07 20.94
CA LYS A 243 -14.32 1.46 21.60
C LYS A 243 -14.11 2.57 22.64
N SER A 244 -13.07 2.45 23.47
CA SER A 244 -12.76 3.42 24.50
C SER A 244 -12.39 4.79 23.92
N VAL A 245 -11.55 4.82 22.88
CA VAL A 245 -11.15 6.05 22.19
C VAL A 245 -12.37 6.70 21.53
N SER A 246 -13.16 5.93 20.79
CA SER A 246 -14.36 6.42 20.10
C SER A 246 -15.36 7.03 21.10
N ALA A 247 -15.61 6.36 22.22
CA ALA A 247 -16.48 6.86 23.28
C ALA A 247 -15.94 8.14 23.92
N ALA A 248 -14.63 8.21 24.19
CA ALA A 248 -13.99 9.38 24.81
C ALA A 248 -14.12 10.65 23.97
N VAL A 249 -14.11 10.55 22.63
CA VAL A 249 -14.28 11.69 21.72
C VAL A 249 -15.75 11.89 21.29
N GLY A 250 -16.64 10.96 21.66
CA GLY A 250 -18.06 11.00 21.28
C GLY A 250 -18.32 10.68 19.80
N ALA A 251 -17.43 9.92 19.15
CA ALA A 251 -17.60 9.50 17.76
C ALA A 251 -18.43 8.21 17.70
N PRO A 252 -19.52 8.13 16.91
CA PRO A 252 -20.24 6.87 16.69
C PRO A 252 -19.33 5.84 16.02
N LEU A 253 -19.24 4.63 16.60
CA LEU A 253 -18.44 3.53 16.11
C LEU A 253 -19.30 2.45 15.46
N THR A 254 -19.01 2.13 14.20
CA THR A 254 -19.53 0.97 13.49
C THR A 254 -18.48 -0.14 13.49
N ILE A 255 -18.87 -1.33 13.98
CA ILE A 255 -18.05 -2.54 13.89
C ILE A 255 -18.47 -3.26 12.60
N ALA A 256 -17.54 -3.40 11.67
CA ALA A 256 -17.78 -4.10 10.42
C ALA A 256 -17.94 -5.61 10.68
N THR A 257 -18.94 -6.21 10.05
CA THR A 257 -19.25 -7.64 10.15
C THR A 257 -19.56 -8.21 8.77
N HIS A 258 -19.32 -9.50 8.62
CA HIS A 258 -19.70 -10.28 7.43
C HIS A 258 -20.23 -11.65 7.85
N GLY A 259 -20.92 -12.32 6.93
CA GLY A 259 -21.31 -13.71 7.05
C GLY A 259 -20.33 -14.64 6.33
N ALA A 260 -20.86 -15.64 5.64
CA ALA A 260 -20.05 -16.63 4.93
C ALA A 260 -19.19 -16.02 3.82
N ILE A 261 -17.98 -16.58 3.63
CA ILE A 261 -17.07 -16.24 2.54
C ILE A 261 -16.83 -17.51 1.71
N ARG A 262 -17.03 -17.41 0.41
CA ARG A 262 -16.78 -18.47 -0.56
C ARG A 262 -15.80 -18.00 -1.62
N THR A 263 -14.81 -18.83 -1.97
CA THR A 263 -13.90 -18.54 -3.08
C THR A 263 -14.61 -18.76 -4.42
N LEU A 264 -14.41 -17.84 -5.36
CA LEU A 264 -14.87 -17.93 -6.75
C LEU A 264 -13.70 -18.32 -7.68
N GLY A 265 -12.70 -19.01 -7.12
CA GLY A 265 -11.50 -19.40 -7.84
C GLY A 265 -10.67 -18.20 -8.26
N ARG A 266 -10.43 -18.05 -9.55
CA ARG A 266 -9.61 -16.98 -10.15
C ARG A 266 -10.32 -15.62 -10.25
N ASP A 267 -11.63 -15.59 -10.02
CA ASP A 267 -12.47 -14.40 -10.17
C ASP A 267 -12.66 -13.61 -8.88
N GLY A 268 -12.08 -14.10 -7.77
CA GLY A 268 -12.18 -13.45 -6.46
C GLY A 268 -12.92 -14.28 -5.43
N ILE A 269 -13.75 -13.61 -4.63
CA ILE A 269 -14.57 -14.23 -3.58
C ILE A 269 -16.02 -13.74 -3.66
N GLU A 270 -16.91 -14.51 -3.05
CA GLU A 270 -18.26 -14.09 -2.69
C GLU A 270 -18.33 -13.98 -1.16
N VAL A 271 -18.92 -12.92 -0.66
CA VAL A 271 -19.07 -12.66 0.77
C VAL A 271 -20.49 -12.20 1.08
N GLU A 272 -21.05 -12.69 2.18
CA GLU A 272 -22.31 -12.18 2.72
C GLU A 272 -22.04 -10.90 3.52
N LEU A 273 -22.60 -9.79 3.05
CA LEU A 273 -22.46 -8.47 3.68
C LEU A 273 -23.80 -7.99 4.23
N PRO A 274 -23.81 -7.29 5.38
CA PRO A 274 -25.02 -6.70 5.94
C PRO A 274 -25.79 -5.89 4.88
N ARG A 275 -27.10 -5.92 4.90
CA ARG A 275 -28.06 -5.28 3.99
C ARG A 275 -27.91 -5.62 2.49
N LEU A 276 -26.71 -6.00 2.04
CA LEU A 276 -26.47 -6.38 0.64
C LEU A 276 -26.68 -7.88 0.37
N GLY A 277 -26.56 -8.77 1.39
CA GLY A 277 -26.52 -10.22 1.17
C GLY A 277 -25.26 -10.64 0.45
N SER A 278 -25.35 -11.60 -0.47
CA SER A 278 -24.20 -12.12 -1.21
C SER A 278 -23.65 -11.10 -2.21
N VAL A 279 -22.35 -10.80 -2.14
CA VAL A 279 -21.63 -9.82 -2.97
C VAL A 279 -20.34 -10.43 -3.52
N ASN A 280 -20.13 -10.29 -4.82
CA ASN A 280 -18.86 -10.67 -5.46
C ASN A 280 -17.80 -9.57 -5.24
N VAL A 281 -16.60 -9.98 -4.88
CA VAL A 281 -15.42 -9.13 -4.70
C VAL A 281 -14.32 -9.62 -5.62
N GLY A 282 -13.83 -8.78 -6.52
CA GLY A 282 -12.84 -9.12 -7.54
C GLY A 282 -11.40 -9.24 -7.01
N LEU A 283 -11.19 -9.18 -5.69
CA LEU A 283 -9.92 -9.42 -5.01
C LEU A 283 -9.84 -10.86 -4.54
N LEU A 284 -8.67 -11.48 -4.67
CA LEU A 284 -8.43 -12.87 -4.29
C LEU A 284 -8.08 -13.01 -2.80
N GLY A 285 -8.47 -14.15 -2.23
CA GLY A 285 -8.19 -14.52 -0.84
C GLY A 285 -9.33 -14.19 0.13
N ARG A 286 -9.62 -15.13 1.05
CA ARG A 286 -10.77 -15.03 1.99
C ARG A 286 -10.70 -13.80 2.90
N HIS A 287 -9.49 -13.34 3.27
CA HIS A 287 -9.29 -12.11 4.05
C HIS A 287 -9.87 -10.85 3.38
N GLN A 288 -10.14 -10.89 2.08
CA GLN A 288 -10.80 -9.78 1.37
C GLN A 288 -12.29 -9.65 1.74
N GLY A 289 -12.91 -10.69 2.33
CA GLY A 289 -14.26 -10.61 2.86
C GLY A 289 -14.34 -9.64 4.05
N GLU A 290 -13.38 -9.69 4.96
CA GLU A 290 -13.24 -8.73 6.07
C GLU A 290 -13.00 -7.31 5.54
N ASN A 291 -12.10 -7.17 4.56
CA ASN A 291 -11.84 -5.88 3.93
C ASN A 291 -13.08 -5.32 3.23
N ALA A 292 -13.89 -6.16 2.60
CA ALA A 292 -15.15 -5.77 1.97
C ALA A 292 -16.19 -5.31 3.00
N ALA A 293 -16.27 -5.96 4.16
CA ALA A 293 -17.14 -5.53 5.25
C ALA A 293 -16.73 -4.15 5.78
N VAL A 294 -15.43 -3.91 5.99
CA VAL A 294 -14.90 -2.60 6.40
C VAL A 294 -15.18 -1.53 5.34
N ALA A 295 -14.98 -1.86 4.05
CA ALA A 295 -15.26 -0.94 2.96
C ALA A 295 -16.75 -0.58 2.87
N LEU A 296 -17.66 -1.55 3.02
CA LEU A 296 -19.11 -1.30 3.07
C LEU A 296 -19.47 -0.38 4.24
N ALA A 297 -19.02 -0.73 5.46
CA ALA A 297 -19.29 0.09 6.63
C ALA A 297 -18.75 1.51 6.50
N THR A 298 -17.58 1.67 5.81
CA THR A 298 -17.01 2.98 5.53
C THR A 298 -17.84 3.78 4.52
N LEU A 299 -18.33 3.15 3.45
CA LEU A 299 -19.24 3.79 2.49
C LEU A 299 -20.55 4.22 3.16
N ASP A 300 -21.10 3.41 4.08
CA ASP A 300 -22.28 3.75 4.88
C ASP A 300 -22.00 4.94 5.83
N ALA A 301 -20.84 4.95 6.47
CA ALA A 301 -20.39 6.08 7.29
C ALA A 301 -20.23 7.36 6.45
N MET A 302 -19.61 7.28 5.27
CA MET A 302 -19.48 8.41 4.33
C MET A 302 -20.86 8.89 3.86
N LYS A 303 -21.79 7.99 3.54
CA LYS A 303 -23.16 8.32 3.15
C LYS A 303 -23.91 9.03 4.27
N SER A 304 -23.80 8.53 5.49
CA SER A 304 -24.45 9.16 6.66
C SER A 304 -23.82 10.49 7.07
N ALA A 305 -22.56 10.75 6.66
CA ALA A 305 -21.88 12.04 6.81
C ALA A 305 -22.17 12.99 5.63
N GLY A 306 -23.02 12.61 4.66
CA GLY A 306 -23.32 13.41 3.47
C GLY A 306 -22.16 13.51 2.46
N LEU A 307 -21.19 12.60 2.55
CA LEU A 307 -19.99 12.63 1.71
C LEU A 307 -20.14 11.84 0.40
N THR A 308 -21.10 10.93 0.31
CA THR A 308 -21.35 10.13 -0.89
C THR A 308 -22.82 9.76 -1.03
N THR A 309 -23.22 9.44 -2.25
CA THR A 309 -24.57 8.97 -2.60
C THR A 309 -24.55 7.61 -3.28
N VAL A 310 -23.44 6.85 -3.13
CA VAL A 310 -23.26 5.54 -3.77
C VAL A 310 -24.41 4.62 -3.40
N SER A 311 -25.04 4.00 -4.40
CA SER A 311 -26.13 3.05 -4.26
C SER A 311 -25.60 1.64 -3.99
N ASP A 312 -26.48 0.74 -3.54
CA ASP A 312 -26.16 -0.67 -3.33
C ASP A 312 -25.70 -1.38 -4.61
N GLU A 313 -26.28 -1.00 -5.74
CA GLU A 313 -25.94 -1.55 -7.05
C GLU A 313 -24.52 -1.10 -7.49
N GLU A 314 -24.18 0.15 -7.28
CA GLU A 314 -22.85 0.69 -7.58
C GLU A 314 -21.78 0.09 -6.64
N ILE A 315 -22.12 -0.18 -5.36
CA ILE A 315 -21.22 -0.89 -4.44
C ILE A 315 -20.94 -2.30 -4.96
N ARG A 316 -21.98 -3.07 -5.35
CA ARG A 316 -21.81 -4.41 -5.91
C ARG A 316 -20.95 -4.39 -7.17
N ALA A 317 -21.24 -3.48 -8.09
CA ALA A 317 -20.49 -3.33 -9.33
C ALA A 317 -19.02 -2.96 -9.07
N GLY A 318 -18.79 -2.02 -8.16
CA GLY A 318 -17.45 -1.58 -7.77
C GLY A 318 -16.65 -2.70 -7.11
N PHE A 319 -17.24 -3.42 -6.15
CA PHE A 319 -16.55 -4.53 -5.46
C PHE A 319 -16.20 -5.68 -6.40
N ALA A 320 -17.09 -6.03 -7.32
CA ALA A 320 -16.81 -7.04 -8.34
C ALA A 320 -15.71 -6.61 -9.33
N ALA A 321 -15.66 -5.32 -9.67
CA ALA A 321 -14.66 -4.76 -10.57
C ALA A 321 -13.33 -4.41 -9.86
N ALA A 322 -13.27 -4.43 -8.53
CA ALA A 322 -12.09 -4.02 -7.78
C ALA A 322 -10.86 -4.85 -8.15
N ARG A 323 -9.74 -4.18 -8.39
CA ARG A 323 -8.41 -4.76 -8.59
C ARG A 323 -7.42 -3.97 -7.76
N TRP A 324 -6.47 -4.67 -7.16
CA TRP A 324 -5.44 -4.00 -6.37
C TRP A 324 -4.07 -4.59 -6.68
N PRO A 325 -3.23 -3.90 -7.44
CA PRO A 325 -1.90 -4.38 -7.82
C PRO A 325 -1.07 -4.83 -6.62
N GLY A 326 -0.39 -5.96 -6.76
CA GLY A 326 0.48 -6.52 -5.73
C GLY A 326 -0.24 -7.05 -4.48
N ARG A 327 -1.53 -7.28 -4.54
CA ARG A 327 -2.32 -7.95 -3.50
C ARG A 327 -3.08 -9.12 -4.11
N MET A 328 -2.48 -10.32 -4.02
CA MET A 328 -2.97 -11.52 -4.70
C MET A 328 -3.26 -11.25 -6.19
N GLU A 329 -2.42 -10.44 -6.84
CA GLU A 329 -2.56 -10.08 -8.24
C GLU A 329 -2.16 -11.27 -9.11
N LEU A 330 -3.15 -11.92 -9.72
CA LEU A 330 -2.96 -13.09 -10.59
C LEU A 330 -2.86 -12.64 -12.05
N ILE A 331 -1.71 -12.92 -12.67
CA ILE A 331 -1.38 -12.51 -14.05
C ILE A 331 -1.12 -13.76 -14.87
N SER A 332 -1.86 -13.96 -15.96
CA SER A 332 -1.61 -15.05 -16.91
C SER A 332 -0.82 -14.54 -18.10
N GLY A 333 0.07 -15.38 -18.65
CA GLY A 333 0.89 -15.03 -19.82
C GLY A 333 2.01 -14.01 -19.55
N ALA A 334 2.44 -13.89 -18.29
CA ALA A 334 3.50 -12.95 -17.87
C ALA A 334 4.87 -13.25 -18.52
N PHE A 335 5.14 -14.50 -18.93
CA PHE A 335 6.46 -14.95 -19.35
C PHE A 335 6.68 -14.97 -20.88
N GLY A 336 5.68 -14.66 -21.68
CA GLY A 336 5.87 -14.51 -23.11
C GLY A 336 4.74 -15.07 -23.97
N ALA A 337 4.88 -14.94 -25.28
CA ALA A 337 3.90 -15.46 -26.23
C ALA A 337 3.86 -17.00 -26.16
N GLY A 338 2.66 -17.56 -26.00
CA GLY A 338 2.45 -19.00 -25.88
C GLY A 338 2.65 -19.58 -24.49
N ASP A 339 3.18 -18.83 -23.54
CA ASP A 339 3.28 -19.25 -22.15
C ASP A 339 2.00 -18.86 -21.40
N GLN A 340 1.30 -19.82 -20.83
CA GLN A 340 0.02 -19.63 -20.13
C GLN A 340 0.12 -19.69 -18.61
N ARG A 341 1.36 -19.87 -18.09
CA ARG A 341 1.55 -20.00 -16.64
C ARG A 341 1.11 -18.75 -15.89
N ASP A 342 0.68 -18.99 -14.69
CA ASP A 342 0.29 -17.94 -13.77
C ASP A 342 1.50 -17.36 -13.03
N LEU A 343 1.48 -16.05 -12.88
CA LEU A 343 2.31 -15.30 -11.97
C LEU A 343 1.40 -14.66 -10.92
N LEU A 344 1.62 -15.01 -9.64
CA LEU A 344 0.90 -14.43 -8.51
C LEU A 344 1.82 -13.45 -7.78
N LEU A 345 1.40 -12.19 -7.66
CA LEU A 345 2.13 -11.14 -6.95
C LEU A 345 1.42 -10.79 -5.65
N ASP A 346 2.11 -10.89 -4.51
CA ASP A 346 1.56 -10.50 -3.21
C ASP A 346 2.59 -9.82 -2.31
N GLY A 347 2.20 -8.71 -1.71
CA GLY A 347 3.05 -7.91 -0.83
C GLY A 347 3.06 -8.35 0.64
N ALA A 348 2.70 -9.58 0.98
CA ALA A 348 2.76 -10.11 2.35
C ALA A 348 4.18 -9.97 2.92
N HIS A 349 4.33 -9.29 4.07
CA HIS A 349 5.62 -8.94 4.66
C HIS A 349 5.61 -8.92 6.20
N ASN A 350 4.54 -9.42 6.81
CA ASN A 350 4.41 -9.68 8.25
C ASN A 350 3.70 -11.01 8.49
N GLU A 351 3.60 -11.44 9.74
CA GLU A 351 3.04 -12.75 10.13
C GLU A 351 1.60 -12.92 9.61
N ASP A 352 0.70 -11.98 9.92
CA ASP A 352 -0.71 -12.06 9.51
C ASP A 352 -0.86 -12.07 7.97
N GLY A 353 -0.04 -11.27 7.26
CA GLY A 353 0.00 -11.24 5.79
C GLY A 353 0.48 -12.57 5.20
N ALA A 354 1.52 -13.18 5.80
CA ALA A 354 2.04 -14.47 5.37
C ALA A 354 1.02 -15.60 5.57
N ALA A 355 0.32 -15.62 6.70
CA ALA A 355 -0.78 -16.57 6.97
C ALA A 355 -1.92 -16.41 5.96
N ALA A 356 -2.31 -15.17 5.65
CA ALA A 356 -3.34 -14.89 4.65
C ALA A 356 -2.92 -15.35 3.25
N LEU A 357 -1.67 -15.11 2.85
CA LEU A 357 -1.12 -15.58 1.57
C LEU A 357 -1.11 -17.11 1.51
N ALA A 358 -0.61 -17.79 2.55
CA ALA A 358 -0.56 -19.25 2.62
C ALA A 358 -1.97 -19.86 2.45
N SER A 359 -2.96 -19.33 3.16
CA SER A 359 -4.36 -19.74 3.03
C SER A 359 -4.90 -19.53 1.61
N ALA A 360 -4.68 -18.35 1.02
CA ALA A 360 -5.18 -18.01 -0.31
C ALA A 360 -4.51 -18.85 -1.41
N VAL A 361 -3.23 -19.13 -1.28
CA VAL A 361 -2.49 -20.01 -2.21
C VAL A 361 -3.02 -21.45 -2.15
N ASN A 362 -3.39 -21.95 -0.95
CA ASN A 362 -4.03 -23.26 -0.81
C ASN A 362 -5.38 -23.31 -1.52
N ASP A 363 -6.21 -22.26 -1.38
CA ASP A 363 -7.48 -22.16 -2.10
C ASP A 363 -7.30 -22.14 -3.64
N LEU A 364 -6.19 -21.60 -4.14
CA LEU A 364 -5.87 -21.51 -5.58
C LEU A 364 -5.06 -22.70 -6.10
N SER A 365 -4.55 -23.60 -5.26
CA SER A 365 -3.57 -24.62 -5.62
C SER A 365 -3.95 -25.50 -6.82
N SER A 366 -5.23 -25.89 -6.90
CA SER A 366 -5.77 -26.68 -8.03
C SER A 366 -6.11 -25.86 -9.28
N LEU A 367 -5.99 -24.54 -9.22
CA LEU A 367 -6.41 -23.61 -10.28
C LEU A 367 -5.24 -22.86 -10.91
N LEU A 368 -4.06 -22.92 -10.27
CA LEU A 368 -2.84 -22.31 -10.81
C LEU A 368 -2.42 -23.06 -12.09
N ARG A 369 -2.16 -22.30 -13.14
CA ARG A 369 -1.80 -22.81 -14.46
C ARG A 369 -0.29 -22.87 -14.65
N ASP A 370 0.15 -23.92 -15.32
CA ASP A 370 1.51 -24.07 -15.80
C ASP A 370 1.73 -23.42 -17.20
N ALA A 371 2.91 -23.61 -17.76
CA ALA A 371 3.29 -23.04 -19.06
C ALA A 371 2.40 -23.51 -20.23
N ASP A 372 1.78 -24.67 -20.14
CA ASP A 372 0.85 -25.20 -21.14
C ASP A 372 -0.61 -24.81 -20.86
N GLY A 373 -0.86 -24.13 -19.73
CA GLY A 373 -2.19 -23.74 -19.29
C GLY A 373 -2.94 -24.83 -18.52
N GLU A 374 -2.27 -25.92 -18.18
CA GLU A 374 -2.85 -26.99 -17.38
C GLU A 374 -2.82 -26.61 -15.88
N SER A 375 -3.87 -26.96 -15.17
CA SER A 375 -4.05 -26.60 -13.76
C SER A 375 -3.72 -27.75 -12.84
N GLY A 376 -3.02 -27.44 -11.71
CA GLY A 376 -2.84 -28.36 -10.58
C GLY A 376 -1.81 -29.48 -10.77
N GLY A 377 -1.09 -29.54 -11.89
CA GLY A 377 -0.18 -30.66 -12.21
C GLY A 377 1.30 -30.38 -12.01
N SER A 378 1.73 -29.16 -12.11
CA SER A 378 3.13 -28.76 -12.01
C SER A 378 3.38 -28.09 -10.67
N GLY A 379 4.54 -28.33 -10.05
CA GLY A 379 4.95 -27.63 -8.83
C GLY A 379 4.97 -26.10 -9.01
N VAL A 380 5.18 -25.35 -7.94
CA VAL A 380 5.29 -23.90 -7.99
C VAL A 380 6.70 -23.44 -7.69
N THR A 381 7.10 -22.30 -8.27
CA THR A 381 8.32 -21.58 -7.87
C THR A 381 7.94 -20.37 -7.03
N LEU A 382 8.50 -20.28 -5.81
CA LEU A 382 8.31 -19.16 -4.91
C LEU A 382 9.55 -18.25 -4.96
N VAL A 383 9.37 -16.98 -5.29
CA VAL A 383 10.41 -15.95 -5.26
C VAL A 383 10.17 -15.07 -4.05
N LEU A 384 11.15 -14.95 -3.14
CA LEU A 384 11.04 -14.21 -1.90
C LEU A 384 12.17 -13.19 -1.71
N ALA A 385 11.79 -12.01 -1.21
CA ALA A 385 12.67 -11.06 -0.56
C ALA A 385 12.02 -10.56 0.74
N ALA A 386 12.81 -10.19 1.72
CA ALA A 386 12.31 -9.64 2.98
C ALA A 386 13.22 -8.52 3.50
N MET A 387 12.65 -7.57 4.21
CA MET A 387 13.37 -6.52 4.91
C MET A 387 13.90 -7.06 6.25
N ALA A 388 15.11 -6.66 6.64
CA ALA A 388 15.79 -7.18 7.83
C ALA A 388 15.12 -6.80 9.17
N ASP A 389 14.31 -5.74 9.16
CA ASP A 389 13.53 -5.28 10.32
C ASP A 389 12.28 -6.14 10.61
N LYS A 390 11.99 -7.13 9.77
CA LYS A 390 10.80 -7.98 9.91
C LYS A 390 11.12 -9.29 10.64
N SER A 391 10.10 -9.89 11.27
CA SER A 391 10.18 -11.20 11.92
C SER A 391 10.23 -12.34 10.89
N ILE A 392 11.29 -12.40 10.07
CA ILE A 392 11.40 -13.28 8.90
C ILE A 392 11.14 -14.75 9.25
N ALA A 393 11.68 -15.24 10.39
CA ALA A 393 11.49 -16.62 10.81
C ALA A 393 10.00 -16.97 11.00
N LYS A 394 9.21 -16.05 11.57
CA LYS A 394 7.78 -16.26 11.75
C LYS A 394 7.03 -16.16 10.42
N ILE A 395 7.37 -15.19 9.56
CA ILE A 395 6.83 -15.10 8.20
C ILE A 395 7.03 -16.40 7.45
N PHE A 396 8.24 -16.98 7.50
CA PHE A 396 8.54 -18.23 6.81
C PHE A 396 7.83 -19.45 7.42
N SER A 397 7.63 -19.45 8.74
CA SER A 397 6.84 -20.47 9.42
C SER A 397 5.37 -20.44 8.95
N GLU A 398 4.78 -19.25 8.82
CA GLU A 398 3.40 -19.09 8.31
C GLU A 398 3.30 -19.52 6.83
N LEU A 399 4.27 -19.17 5.99
CA LEU A 399 4.29 -19.61 4.59
C LEU A 399 4.47 -21.13 4.48
N ALA A 400 5.29 -21.74 5.33
CA ALA A 400 5.51 -23.19 5.36
C ALA A 400 4.30 -24.00 5.85
N ALA A 401 3.30 -23.35 6.45
CA ALA A 401 2.01 -23.97 6.76
C ALA A 401 1.19 -24.32 5.51
N SER A 402 1.52 -23.74 4.33
CA SER A 402 0.95 -24.16 3.05
C SER A 402 1.70 -25.35 2.47
N PRO A 403 1.05 -26.52 2.25
CA PRO A 403 1.70 -27.67 1.59
C PRO A 403 2.26 -27.32 0.21
N LEU A 404 1.59 -26.43 -0.54
CA LEU A 404 2.07 -25.98 -1.84
C LEU A 404 3.37 -25.19 -1.74
N LEU A 405 3.46 -24.24 -0.79
CA LEU A 405 4.66 -23.43 -0.59
C LEU A 405 5.78 -24.22 0.09
N GLN A 406 5.45 -25.15 0.97
CA GLN A 406 6.41 -26.07 1.59
C GLN A 406 7.11 -26.95 0.55
N SER A 407 6.38 -27.39 -0.49
CA SER A 407 6.91 -28.20 -1.59
C SER A 407 7.49 -27.38 -2.75
N ALA A 408 7.43 -26.06 -2.70
CA ALA A 408 7.87 -25.19 -3.79
C ALA A 408 9.39 -25.22 -4.03
N ARG A 409 9.85 -24.95 -5.24
CA ARG A 409 11.20 -24.44 -5.48
C ARG A 409 11.25 -22.99 -5.00
N LEU A 410 12.20 -22.68 -4.12
CA LEU A 410 12.35 -21.35 -3.53
C LEU A 410 13.56 -20.61 -4.09
N ILE A 411 13.38 -19.37 -4.53
CA ILE A 411 14.43 -18.47 -4.96
C ILE A 411 14.44 -17.26 -4.03
N CYS A 412 15.47 -17.15 -3.20
CA CYS A 412 15.68 -16.01 -2.32
C CYS A 412 16.44 -14.91 -3.05
N THR A 413 16.00 -13.64 -2.96
CA THR A 413 16.63 -12.51 -3.61
C THR A 413 16.66 -11.27 -2.71
N SER A 414 17.38 -10.22 -3.13
CA SER A 414 17.40 -8.90 -2.50
C SER A 414 16.75 -7.87 -3.42
N VAL A 415 16.22 -6.80 -2.83
CA VAL A 415 15.63 -5.67 -3.57
C VAL A 415 16.58 -4.48 -3.74
N GLY A 416 17.85 -4.62 -3.35
CA GLY A 416 18.87 -3.56 -3.50
C GLY A 416 18.73 -2.37 -2.52
N ASP A 417 17.87 -2.50 -1.49
CA ASP A 417 17.77 -1.55 -0.37
C ASP A 417 18.69 -2.03 0.76
N ASP A 418 19.41 -1.11 1.42
CA ASP A 418 20.34 -1.43 2.53
C ASP A 418 19.66 -2.16 3.70
N ARG A 419 18.33 -2.03 3.82
CA ARG A 419 17.51 -2.74 4.81
C ARG A 419 17.07 -4.12 4.34
N SER A 420 17.38 -4.53 3.10
CA SER A 420 17.02 -5.84 2.58
C SER A 420 17.90 -6.91 3.21
N SER A 421 17.31 -8.02 3.62
CA SER A 421 18.08 -9.21 4.01
C SER A 421 18.82 -9.78 2.81
N THR A 422 20.01 -10.35 3.04
CA THR A 422 20.78 -10.99 1.96
C THR A 422 20.08 -12.28 1.50
N PRO A 423 20.21 -12.63 0.21
CA PRO A 423 19.63 -13.88 -0.31
C PRO A 423 20.09 -15.12 0.45
N GLU A 424 21.34 -15.15 0.90
CA GLU A 424 21.94 -16.27 1.66
C GLU A 424 21.34 -16.40 3.05
N ALA A 425 21.11 -15.27 3.74
CA ALA A 425 20.45 -15.26 5.05
C ALA A 425 19.00 -15.73 4.94
N LEU A 426 18.27 -15.27 3.92
CA LEU A 426 16.90 -15.73 3.65
C LEU A 426 16.87 -17.22 3.35
N ALA A 427 17.79 -17.75 2.54
CA ALA A 427 17.88 -19.16 2.21
C ALA A 427 18.17 -20.02 3.45
N ALA A 428 19.01 -19.55 4.37
CA ALA A 428 19.29 -20.24 5.63
C ALA A 428 18.05 -20.30 6.54
N MET A 429 17.32 -19.18 6.67
CA MET A 429 16.10 -19.11 7.47
C MET A 429 14.97 -19.95 6.86
N ALA A 430 14.85 -19.99 5.52
CA ALA A 430 13.86 -20.82 4.83
C ALA A 430 14.10 -22.31 5.08
N ARG A 431 15.35 -22.78 5.02
CA ARG A 431 15.72 -24.16 5.38
C ARG A 431 15.33 -24.49 6.81
N ALA A 432 15.60 -23.58 7.75
CA ALA A 432 15.25 -23.75 9.15
C ALA A 432 13.73 -23.82 9.39
N ALA A 433 12.95 -23.09 8.60
CA ALA A 433 11.49 -23.10 8.66
C ALA A 433 10.84 -24.27 7.87
N GLY A 434 11.61 -25.04 7.11
CA GLY A 434 11.06 -26.08 6.22
C GLY A 434 10.27 -25.52 5.03
N LEU A 435 10.58 -24.29 4.60
CA LEU A 435 9.94 -23.63 3.47
C LEU A 435 10.71 -23.93 2.17
N GLY A 436 10.05 -24.58 1.22
CA GLY A 436 10.63 -24.98 -0.06
C GLY A 436 11.48 -26.25 0.00
N THR A 437 11.54 -26.99 -1.08
CA THR A 437 12.31 -28.25 -1.22
C THR A 437 13.68 -28.02 -1.86
N THR A 438 13.75 -27.13 -2.86
CA THR A 438 14.98 -26.69 -3.52
C THR A 438 15.12 -25.20 -3.27
N ILE A 439 16.22 -24.78 -2.64
CA ILE A 439 16.42 -23.38 -2.24
C ILE A 439 17.66 -22.82 -2.93
N GLU A 440 17.45 -21.81 -3.74
CA GLU A 440 18.46 -21.09 -4.52
C GLU A 440 18.50 -19.61 -4.13
N THR A 441 19.57 -18.93 -4.53
CA THR A 441 19.72 -17.48 -4.38
C THR A 441 19.87 -16.81 -5.74
N ALA A 442 19.39 -15.56 -5.84
CA ALA A 442 19.55 -14.72 -7.01
C ALA A 442 19.96 -13.30 -6.57
N ALA A 443 20.81 -12.65 -7.36
CA ALA A 443 21.40 -11.37 -6.98
C ALA A 443 20.37 -10.23 -6.89
N ASP A 444 19.35 -10.25 -7.75
CA ASP A 444 18.33 -9.20 -7.87
C ASP A 444 16.98 -9.78 -8.33
N PRO A 445 15.89 -8.99 -8.27
CA PRO A 445 14.55 -9.45 -8.67
C PRO A 445 14.46 -9.92 -10.13
N HIS A 446 15.23 -9.32 -11.03
CA HIS A 446 15.20 -9.69 -12.45
C HIS A 446 15.89 -11.04 -12.68
N ALA A 447 17.03 -11.27 -12.02
CA ALA A 447 17.72 -12.55 -12.03
C ALA A 447 16.83 -13.66 -11.42
N ALA A 448 16.16 -13.38 -10.31
CA ALA A 448 15.22 -14.29 -9.67
C ALA A 448 14.06 -14.67 -10.58
N LEU A 449 13.43 -13.70 -11.24
CA LEU A 449 12.33 -13.95 -12.18
C LEU A 449 12.80 -14.72 -13.42
N ASN A 450 14.01 -14.46 -13.94
CA ASN A 450 14.61 -15.22 -15.03
C ASN A 450 14.91 -16.68 -14.61
N ALA A 451 15.36 -16.91 -13.36
CA ALA A 451 15.55 -18.25 -12.85
C ALA A 451 14.22 -18.99 -12.69
N ALA A 452 13.18 -18.32 -12.16
CA ALA A 452 11.83 -18.86 -12.04
C ALA A 452 11.20 -19.20 -13.40
N SER A 453 11.50 -18.44 -14.44
CA SER A 453 10.95 -18.67 -15.79
C SER A 453 11.46 -19.95 -16.48
N ARG A 454 12.48 -20.61 -15.92
CA ARG A 454 13.00 -21.88 -16.44
C ARG A 454 12.12 -23.09 -16.11
N ASP A 455 11.33 -22.98 -15.04
CA ASP A 455 10.37 -24.01 -14.66
C ASP A 455 9.09 -23.87 -15.49
N ARG A 456 8.28 -24.92 -15.47
CA ARG A 456 6.99 -24.92 -16.18
C ARG A 456 5.82 -24.52 -15.29
N GLY A 457 5.94 -24.68 -13.97
CA GLY A 457 4.89 -24.39 -13.00
C GLY A 457 4.62 -22.91 -12.80
N ALA A 458 3.54 -22.60 -12.09
CA ALA A 458 3.19 -21.24 -11.70
C ALA A 458 4.29 -20.59 -10.84
N VAL A 459 4.40 -19.26 -10.90
CA VAL A 459 5.37 -18.49 -10.11
C VAL A 459 4.63 -17.62 -9.11
N ILE A 460 5.08 -17.64 -7.86
CA ILE A 460 4.56 -16.80 -6.78
C ILE A 460 5.69 -15.86 -6.33
N VAL A 461 5.42 -14.57 -6.27
CA VAL A 461 6.38 -13.54 -5.82
C VAL A 461 5.83 -12.89 -4.57
N ALA A 462 6.56 -12.97 -3.45
CA ALA A 462 6.07 -12.48 -2.16
C ALA A 462 7.18 -11.98 -1.22
N GLY A 463 6.78 -11.49 -0.04
CA GLY A 463 7.69 -11.12 1.07
C GLY A 463 8.08 -9.65 1.11
N SER A 464 7.93 -8.92 0.00
CA SER A 464 8.25 -7.48 -0.07
C SER A 464 7.48 -6.79 -1.18
N LEU A 465 6.88 -5.62 -0.87
CA LEU A 465 6.27 -4.75 -1.89
C LEU A 465 7.28 -4.19 -2.88
N TYR A 466 8.53 -4.00 -2.47
CA TYR A 466 9.60 -3.58 -3.38
C TYR A 466 9.93 -4.66 -4.41
N LEU A 467 9.95 -5.94 -3.99
CA LEU A 467 10.11 -7.08 -4.91
C LEU A 467 8.96 -7.14 -5.91
N VAL A 468 7.73 -7.06 -5.41
CA VAL A 468 6.51 -7.05 -6.24
C VAL A 468 6.55 -5.87 -7.22
N GLY A 469 6.94 -4.68 -6.75
CA GLY A 469 7.07 -3.48 -7.57
C GLY A 469 8.07 -3.66 -8.72
N ALA A 470 9.27 -4.18 -8.42
CA ALA A 470 10.31 -4.43 -9.42
C ALA A 470 9.86 -5.43 -10.51
N VAL A 471 9.18 -6.51 -10.10
CA VAL A 471 8.61 -7.48 -11.03
C VAL A 471 7.50 -6.85 -11.87
N ARG A 472 6.58 -6.10 -11.25
CA ARG A 472 5.48 -5.43 -11.93
C ARG A 472 5.97 -4.39 -12.93
N GLU A 473 6.96 -3.55 -12.55
CA GLU A 473 7.58 -2.58 -13.45
C GLU A 473 8.15 -3.25 -14.70
N ARG A 474 8.88 -4.36 -14.53
CA ARG A 474 9.39 -5.14 -15.67
C ARG A 474 8.29 -5.59 -16.61
N LEU A 475 7.18 -6.11 -16.07
CA LEU A 475 6.04 -6.58 -16.88
C LEU A 475 5.37 -5.44 -17.65
N LEU A 476 5.19 -4.28 -17.00
CA LEU A 476 4.66 -3.08 -17.64
C LEU A 476 5.57 -2.61 -18.79
N ARG A 477 6.90 -2.53 -18.56
CA ARG A 477 7.88 -2.15 -19.59
C ARG A 477 7.93 -3.13 -20.78
N GLN A 478 7.62 -4.39 -20.53
CA GLN A 478 7.55 -5.42 -21.56
C GLN A 478 6.18 -5.50 -22.25
N GLY A 479 5.21 -4.66 -21.88
CA GLY A 479 3.84 -4.72 -22.43
C GLY A 479 3.07 -6.01 -22.04
N ARG A 480 3.47 -6.66 -20.93
CA ARG A 480 2.79 -7.85 -20.40
C ARG A 480 1.64 -7.52 -19.47
N LEU A 481 1.60 -6.30 -18.99
CA LEU A 481 0.47 -5.70 -18.26
C LEU A 481 -0.02 -4.47 -19.02
N PRO A 482 -1.33 -4.17 -18.96
CA PRO A 482 -1.84 -2.92 -19.50
C PRO A 482 -1.25 -1.73 -18.72
N ASP A 483 -0.94 -0.66 -19.44
CA ASP A 483 -0.46 0.58 -18.83
C ASP A 483 -1.57 1.19 -17.96
N ASP A 484 -1.35 1.21 -16.65
CA ASP A 484 -2.24 1.78 -15.65
C ASP A 484 -1.82 3.21 -15.24
N GLY A 485 -0.83 3.78 -15.94
CA GLY A 485 -0.23 5.07 -15.66
C GLY A 485 0.87 5.05 -14.60
N SER A 486 1.26 3.87 -14.11
CA SER A 486 2.33 3.72 -13.10
C SER A 486 3.73 3.74 -13.69
N LEU A 487 3.91 3.58 -15.00
CA LEU A 487 5.23 3.71 -15.61
C LEU A 487 5.68 5.16 -15.67
N ASP A 488 6.89 5.41 -15.20
CA ASP A 488 7.63 6.63 -15.49
C ASP A 488 8.32 6.45 -16.85
N ARG A 489 8.09 7.37 -17.78
CA ARG A 489 8.58 7.32 -19.16
C ARG A 489 9.89 8.04 -19.31
#